data_7e64a6c915878152011831289641f90b
#
_entry.id   7e64a6c915878152011831289641f90b
#
_cell.length_a   1.000
_cell.length_b   1.000
_cell.length_c   1.000
_cell.angle_alpha   90.00
_cell.angle_beta   90.00
_cell.angle_gamma   90.00
#
_symmetry.space_group_name_H-M   'P 1'
#
loop_
_entity.id
_entity.type
_entity.pdbx_description
1 polymer ?
#
loop_
_entity_poly.entity_id
_entity_poly.type
_entity_poly.pdbx_seq_one_letter_code
_entity_poly.pdbx_strand_id
1 'polypeptide(L)'
;MEQCLGQLKEKVKLNEIKSISFSGHMHGATCIDKDHKVIRPCILWNDTRSRQECNDIMNDKSVMDIAGNIAMPGFTAPKVLWLKNNEFENFELIHKVLLPKDYLRFYLTGEFFSDLSDASGTYWLDIEKRNWSNKLLEASFMNISQMPNICEGTDQTGVIKKDIAEKYDLNINCKVFGGAGDLSLIHISEPTRPLD
;
A
#
# COMPACT_ATOMS: atom_id res chain seq x y z
N MET A 1 2.30 4.41 -14.32
CA MET A 1 2.44 3.01 -14.78
C MET A 1 2.17 2.86 -16.27
N GLU A 2 1.03 3.27 -16.81
CA GLU A 2 0.69 3.16 -18.26
C GLU A 2 1.78 3.74 -19.17
N GLN A 3 2.26 4.94 -18.87
CA GLN A 3 3.36 5.56 -19.61
C GLN A 3 4.66 4.73 -19.55
N CYS A 4 4.98 4.17 -18.38
CA CYS A 4 6.17 3.31 -18.20
C CYS A 4 6.05 2.01 -19.02
N LEU A 5 4.87 1.37 -19.00
CA LEU A 5 4.63 0.16 -19.82
C LEU A 5 4.71 0.47 -21.30
N GLY A 6 4.19 1.62 -21.75
CA GLY A 6 4.33 2.08 -23.13
C GLY A 6 5.79 2.26 -23.56
N GLN A 7 6.61 2.89 -22.73
CA GLN A 7 8.04 3.07 -23.00
C GLN A 7 8.83 1.75 -22.93
N LEU A 8 8.47 0.83 -22.03
CA LEU A 8 9.10 -0.48 -21.94
C LEU A 8 8.82 -1.34 -23.19
N LYS A 9 7.61 -1.26 -23.73
CA LYS A 9 7.22 -1.99 -24.96
C LYS A 9 8.11 -1.67 -26.16
N GLU A 10 8.72 -0.48 -26.19
CA GLU A 10 9.66 -0.09 -27.25
C GLU A 10 11.05 -0.75 -27.08
N LYS A 11 11.36 -1.23 -25.88
CA LYS A 11 12.70 -1.72 -25.53
C LYS A 11 12.75 -3.22 -25.30
N VAL A 12 11.65 -3.82 -24.84
CA VAL A 12 11.56 -5.23 -24.48
C VAL A 12 10.24 -5.83 -24.93
N LYS A 13 10.24 -7.13 -25.17
CA LYS A 13 9.02 -7.87 -25.49
C LYS A 13 8.24 -8.15 -24.19
N LEU A 14 7.21 -7.39 -23.92
CA LEU A 14 6.43 -7.49 -22.69
C LEU A 14 5.75 -8.85 -22.53
N ASN A 15 5.41 -9.54 -23.62
CA ASN A 15 4.82 -10.88 -23.59
C ASN A 15 5.78 -11.99 -23.14
N GLU A 16 7.09 -11.73 -23.09
CA GLU A 16 8.08 -12.64 -22.54
C GLU A 16 8.28 -12.47 -21.02
N ILE A 17 7.71 -11.40 -20.41
CA ILE A 17 7.79 -11.15 -18.97
C ILE A 17 6.96 -12.20 -18.23
N LYS A 18 7.60 -12.93 -17.31
CA LYS A 18 6.99 -14.02 -16.54
C LYS A 18 6.49 -13.58 -15.18
N SER A 19 7.08 -12.53 -14.62
CA SER A 19 6.73 -12.03 -13.29
C SER A 19 6.95 -10.53 -13.15
N ILE A 20 6.14 -9.91 -12.28
CA ILE A 20 6.21 -8.49 -11.90
C ILE A 20 6.18 -8.42 -10.38
N SER A 21 7.00 -7.54 -9.82
CA SER A 21 6.95 -7.14 -8.42
C SER A 21 7.09 -5.63 -8.31
N PHE A 22 6.78 -5.08 -7.14
CA PHE A 22 6.74 -3.64 -6.94
C PHE A 22 7.65 -3.20 -5.80
N SER A 23 8.33 -2.10 -6.03
CA SER A 23 8.90 -1.24 -5.01
C SER A 23 8.17 0.10 -5.07
N GLY A 24 7.76 0.65 -3.96
CA GLY A 24 7.05 1.93 -3.94
C GLY A 24 7.22 2.66 -2.62
N HIS A 25 7.00 3.98 -2.66
CA HIS A 25 7.07 4.77 -1.45
C HIS A 25 6.03 4.31 -0.44
N MET A 26 6.44 4.26 0.82
CA MET A 26 5.63 3.80 1.94
C MET A 26 4.56 4.83 2.36
N HIS A 27 3.62 4.41 3.19
CA HIS A 27 2.70 5.25 3.97
C HIS A 27 1.64 6.03 3.19
N GLY A 28 1.67 6.07 1.86
CA GLY A 28 0.66 6.81 1.09
C GLY A 28 -0.74 6.23 1.31
N ALA A 29 -1.74 7.12 1.54
CA ALA A 29 -3.13 6.71 1.70
C ALA A 29 -3.88 6.84 0.37
N THR A 30 -4.03 5.74 -0.36
CA THR A 30 -4.85 5.66 -1.57
C THR A 30 -6.19 5.03 -1.21
N CYS A 31 -7.22 5.88 -1.05
CA CYS A 31 -8.57 5.45 -0.69
C CYS A 31 -9.39 5.23 -1.95
N ILE A 32 -10.10 4.09 -2.03
CA ILE A 32 -11.00 3.76 -3.13
C ILE A 32 -12.40 3.45 -2.64
N ASP A 33 -13.39 3.76 -3.48
CA ASP A 33 -14.80 3.50 -3.24
C ASP A 33 -15.21 2.07 -3.63
N LYS A 34 -16.51 1.76 -3.52
CA LYS A 34 -17.11 0.45 -3.87
C LYS A 34 -17.01 0.12 -5.37
N ASP A 35 -16.90 1.14 -6.22
CA ASP A 35 -16.69 1.00 -7.65
C ASP A 35 -15.20 0.91 -8.01
N HIS A 36 -14.32 0.83 -7.01
CA HIS A 36 -12.86 0.80 -7.11
C HIS A 36 -12.25 2.07 -7.72
N LYS A 37 -12.96 3.20 -7.65
CA LYS A 37 -12.46 4.49 -8.07
C LYS A 37 -11.72 5.17 -6.94
N VAL A 38 -10.63 5.85 -7.27
CA VAL A 38 -9.89 6.66 -6.30
C VAL A 38 -10.76 7.85 -5.87
N ILE A 39 -11.04 7.95 -4.57
CA ILE A 39 -11.92 8.96 -3.99
C ILE A 39 -11.31 10.37 -4.08
N ARG A 40 -9.99 10.44 -3.86
CA ARG A 40 -9.22 11.68 -3.88
C ARG A 40 -7.74 11.41 -4.16
N PRO A 41 -6.93 12.43 -4.52
CA PRO A 41 -5.49 12.27 -4.65
C PRO A 41 -4.86 11.67 -3.39
N CYS A 42 -3.93 10.72 -3.56
CA CYS A 42 -3.23 10.07 -2.46
C CYS A 42 -2.52 11.08 -1.56
N ILE A 43 -2.70 10.97 -0.25
CA ILE A 43 -1.92 11.76 0.74
C ILE A 43 -0.59 11.06 0.93
N LEU A 44 0.50 11.73 0.54
CA LEU A 44 1.84 11.14 0.50
C LEU A 44 2.53 11.09 1.87
N TRP A 45 3.64 10.38 1.95
CA TRP A 45 4.44 10.17 3.18
C TRP A 45 4.99 11.47 3.80
N ASN A 46 5.30 12.47 2.98
CA ASN A 46 5.86 13.75 3.41
C ASN A 46 4.79 14.80 3.78
N ASP A 47 3.51 14.43 3.73
CA ASP A 47 2.41 15.29 4.14
C ASP A 47 2.26 15.27 5.66
N THR A 48 2.31 16.44 6.30
CA THR A 48 2.30 16.57 7.75
C THR A 48 0.99 17.08 8.32
N ARG A 49 -0.10 17.12 7.53
CA ARG A 49 -1.41 17.66 7.92
C ARG A 49 -2.03 16.96 9.13
N SER A 50 -1.75 15.68 9.32
CA SER A 50 -2.36 14.82 10.35
C SER A 50 -1.61 14.79 11.70
N ARG A 51 -0.95 15.87 12.07
CA ARG A 51 -0.21 15.95 13.35
C ARG A 51 -1.13 15.83 14.58
N GLN A 52 -2.31 16.43 14.53
CA GLN A 52 -3.27 16.35 15.62
C GLN A 52 -3.78 14.91 15.77
N GLU A 53 -4.07 14.25 14.68
CA GLU A 53 -4.56 12.89 14.64
C GLU A 53 -3.53 11.89 15.20
N CYS A 54 -2.24 12.17 15.08
CA CYS A 54 -1.20 11.37 15.76
C CYS A 54 -1.36 11.42 17.27
N ASN A 55 -1.60 12.61 17.84
CA ASN A 55 -1.81 12.75 19.28
C ASN A 55 -3.09 12.03 19.72
N ASP A 56 -4.16 12.16 18.93
CA ASP A 56 -5.45 11.53 19.22
C ASP A 56 -5.32 9.99 19.26
N ILE A 57 -4.61 9.40 18.29
CA ILE A 57 -4.32 7.96 18.25
C ILE A 57 -3.47 7.52 19.45
N MET A 58 -2.45 8.29 19.82
CA MET A 58 -1.54 7.96 20.92
C MET A 58 -2.10 8.22 22.32
N ASN A 59 -3.30 8.78 22.47
CA ASN A 59 -3.97 8.92 23.77
C ASN A 59 -4.20 7.55 24.44
N ASP A 60 -4.36 6.48 23.70
CA ASP A 60 -4.32 5.10 24.20
C ASP A 60 -2.91 4.53 24.05
N LYS A 61 -2.17 4.43 25.16
CA LYS A 61 -0.80 3.88 25.17
C LYS A 61 -0.70 2.47 24.62
N SER A 62 -1.75 1.64 24.76
CA SER A 62 -1.75 0.27 24.26
C SER A 62 -1.71 0.18 22.72
N VAL A 63 -2.07 1.26 22.04
CA VAL A 63 -1.94 1.38 20.58
C VAL A 63 -0.47 1.40 20.16
N MET A 64 0.36 2.17 20.90
CA MET A 64 1.82 2.21 20.64
C MET A 64 2.49 0.86 20.89
N ASP A 65 2.08 0.17 21.96
CA ASP A 65 2.64 -1.15 22.30
C ASP A 65 2.36 -2.19 21.19
N ILE A 66 1.14 -2.20 20.64
CA ILE A 66 0.76 -3.12 19.55
C ILE A 66 1.46 -2.75 18.24
N ALA A 67 1.52 -1.46 17.90
CA ALA A 67 2.15 -0.97 16.68
C ALA A 67 3.69 -1.06 16.72
N GLY A 68 4.27 -1.15 17.94
CA GLY A 68 5.71 -1.14 18.16
C GLY A 68 6.38 0.19 17.78
N ASN A 69 5.62 1.27 17.66
CA ASN A 69 6.11 2.57 17.20
C ASN A 69 5.23 3.72 17.73
N ILE A 70 5.72 4.95 17.60
CA ILE A 70 4.95 6.18 17.79
C ILE A 70 4.20 6.53 16.50
N ALA A 71 3.00 7.11 16.61
CA ALA A 71 2.29 7.59 15.43
C ALA A 71 2.99 8.84 14.86
N MET A 72 3.21 8.84 13.55
CA MET A 72 3.82 9.95 12.83
C MET A 72 2.89 10.44 11.70
N PRO A 73 2.88 11.77 11.40
CA PRO A 73 2.00 12.32 10.37
C PRO A 73 2.20 11.68 8.98
N GLY A 74 3.40 11.17 8.73
CA GLY A 74 3.72 10.44 7.50
C GLY A 74 3.00 9.09 7.37
N PHE A 75 2.56 8.44 8.45
CA PHE A 75 1.92 7.13 8.44
C PHE A 75 0.49 7.18 7.89
N THR A 76 -0.04 6.03 7.50
CA THR A 76 -1.34 5.94 6.81
C THR A 76 -2.51 6.21 7.75
N ALA A 77 -2.53 5.61 8.94
CA ALA A 77 -3.63 5.73 9.90
C ALA A 77 -3.97 7.17 10.30
N PRO A 78 -3.00 8.03 10.69
CA PRO A 78 -3.29 9.42 11.00
C PRO A 78 -3.89 10.20 9.82
N LYS A 79 -3.47 9.91 8.58
CA LYS A 79 -4.02 10.56 7.38
C LYS A 79 -5.47 10.18 7.12
N VAL A 80 -5.83 8.92 7.36
CA VAL A 80 -7.21 8.45 7.23
C VAL A 80 -8.08 9.03 8.32
N LEU A 81 -7.57 9.14 9.56
CA LEU A 81 -8.27 9.85 10.64
C LEU A 81 -8.45 11.34 10.30
N TRP A 82 -7.45 11.96 9.68
CA TRP A 82 -7.59 13.33 9.18
C TRP A 82 -8.71 13.46 8.14
N LEU A 83 -8.86 12.49 7.22
CA LEU A 83 -9.99 12.48 6.28
C LEU A 83 -11.32 12.45 7.02
N LYS A 84 -11.46 11.63 8.05
CA LYS A 84 -12.68 11.60 8.88
C LYS A 84 -13.00 12.96 9.48
N ASN A 85 -11.98 13.66 10.00
CA ASN A 85 -12.17 14.93 10.70
C ASN A 85 -12.39 16.12 9.76
N ASN A 86 -11.86 16.09 8.54
CA ASN A 86 -11.81 17.24 7.64
C ASN A 86 -12.51 17.04 6.28
N GLU A 87 -12.64 15.78 5.83
CA GLU A 87 -13.28 15.42 4.55
C GLU A 87 -14.23 14.23 4.79
N PHE A 88 -15.18 14.40 5.70
CA PHE A 88 -16.06 13.32 6.19
C PHE A 88 -16.80 12.59 5.06
N GLU A 89 -17.28 13.32 4.05
CA GLU A 89 -17.95 12.71 2.89
C GLU A 89 -17.03 11.76 2.13
N ASN A 90 -15.76 12.12 1.96
CA ASN A 90 -14.75 11.25 1.34
C ASN A 90 -14.44 10.03 2.23
N PHE A 91 -14.39 10.23 3.56
CA PHE A 91 -14.15 9.15 4.50
C PHE A 91 -15.27 8.09 4.45
N GLU A 92 -16.52 8.47 4.42
CA GLU A 92 -17.67 7.56 4.34
C GLU A 92 -17.71 6.72 3.06
N LEU A 93 -17.08 7.19 1.99
CA LEU A 93 -16.98 6.45 0.73
C LEU A 93 -15.89 5.37 0.73
N ILE A 94 -15.02 5.34 1.75
CA ILE A 94 -13.86 4.41 1.76
C ILE A 94 -14.34 2.96 1.82
N HIS A 95 -14.13 2.25 0.73
CA HIS A 95 -14.29 0.80 0.64
C HIS A 95 -13.00 0.06 0.96
N LYS A 96 -11.86 0.53 0.44
CA LYS A 96 -10.52 -0.01 0.73
C LYS A 96 -9.50 1.12 0.86
N VAL A 97 -8.51 0.90 1.74
CA VAL A 97 -7.30 1.72 1.80
C VAL A 97 -6.12 0.89 1.30
N LEU A 98 -5.43 1.41 0.31
CA LEU A 98 -4.28 0.76 -0.33
C LEU A 98 -3.05 1.66 -0.24
N LEU A 99 -1.89 1.07 -0.05
CA LEU A 99 -0.63 1.78 -0.28
C LEU A 99 -0.43 2.01 -1.78
N PRO A 100 0.37 3.01 -2.21
CA PRO A 100 0.48 3.34 -3.63
C PRO A 100 0.88 2.18 -4.53
N LYS A 101 1.86 1.35 -4.12
CA LYS A 101 2.25 0.16 -4.88
C LYS A 101 1.16 -0.93 -4.87
N ASP A 102 0.39 -1.04 -3.77
CA ASP A 102 -0.70 -2.00 -3.64
C ASP A 102 -1.86 -1.62 -4.57
N TYR A 103 -2.11 -0.31 -4.74
CA TYR A 103 -3.05 0.17 -5.74
C TYR A 103 -2.59 -0.17 -7.18
N LEU A 104 -1.30 -0.05 -7.50
CA LEU A 104 -0.77 -0.46 -8.79
C LEU A 104 -0.90 -1.98 -9.02
N ARG A 105 -0.66 -2.77 -7.97
CA ARG A 105 -0.88 -4.22 -8.01
C ARG A 105 -2.35 -4.55 -8.25
N PHE A 106 -3.25 -3.94 -7.48
CA PHE A 106 -4.69 -4.06 -7.67
C PHE A 106 -5.12 -3.71 -9.11
N TYR A 107 -4.60 -2.61 -9.66
CA TYR A 107 -4.89 -2.22 -11.05
C TYR A 107 -4.52 -3.33 -12.04
N LEU A 108 -3.39 -4.00 -11.85
CA LEU A 108 -2.93 -5.08 -12.72
C LEU A 108 -3.67 -6.41 -12.52
N THR A 109 -4.05 -6.75 -11.28
CA THR A 109 -4.54 -8.09 -10.92
C THR A 109 -6.02 -8.13 -10.57
N GLY A 110 -6.56 -7.04 -10.04
CA GLY A 110 -7.88 -7.00 -9.41
C GLY A 110 -7.89 -7.49 -7.96
N GLU A 111 -6.75 -7.89 -7.40
CA GLU A 111 -6.64 -8.48 -6.07
C GLU A 111 -6.13 -7.46 -5.04
N PHE A 112 -6.67 -7.53 -3.82
CA PHE A 112 -6.32 -6.65 -2.71
C PHE A 112 -5.30 -7.32 -1.79
N PHE A 113 -4.04 -6.93 -1.91
CA PHE A 113 -2.96 -7.40 -1.04
C PHE A 113 -2.08 -6.24 -0.57
N SER A 114 -1.45 -6.41 0.58
CA SER A 114 -0.36 -5.57 1.10
C SER A 114 0.73 -6.48 1.68
N ASP A 115 1.99 -6.20 1.37
CA ASP A 115 3.06 -6.97 1.99
C ASP A 115 3.36 -6.48 3.41
N LEU A 116 3.82 -7.39 4.25
CA LEU A 116 4.07 -7.14 5.67
C LEU A 116 5.03 -5.98 5.93
N SER A 117 6.06 -5.83 5.10
CA SER A 117 7.08 -4.79 5.31
C SER A 117 6.50 -3.38 5.16
N ASP A 118 5.67 -3.18 4.13
CA ASP A 118 5.03 -1.89 3.88
C ASP A 118 3.78 -1.69 4.77
N ALA A 119 3.03 -2.78 5.04
CA ALA A 119 1.89 -2.76 5.95
C ALA A 119 2.27 -2.28 7.36
N SER A 120 3.48 -2.59 7.84
CA SER A 120 3.97 -2.13 9.15
C SER A 120 4.01 -0.60 9.26
N GLY A 121 4.29 0.10 8.17
CA GLY A 121 4.29 1.55 8.09
C GLY A 121 2.91 2.20 8.02
N THR A 122 1.82 1.43 7.99
CA THR A 122 0.46 1.99 8.03
C THR A 122 0.03 2.44 9.41
N TYR A 123 0.64 1.91 10.47
CA TYR A 123 0.22 2.01 11.88
C TYR A 123 -1.02 1.18 12.21
N TRP A 124 -1.40 0.19 11.38
CA TRP A 124 -2.52 -0.73 11.60
C TRP A 124 -2.11 -2.19 11.81
N LEU A 125 -0.83 -2.50 11.55
CA LEU A 125 -0.29 -3.85 11.71
C LEU A 125 0.10 -4.11 13.17
N ASP A 126 -0.37 -5.24 13.73
CA ASP A 126 0.20 -5.84 14.94
C ASP A 126 1.50 -6.54 14.53
N ILE A 127 2.64 -5.98 14.95
CA ILE A 127 3.97 -6.47 14.51
C ILE A 127 4.32 -7.86 15.06
N GLU A 128 3.77 -8.22 16.21
CA GLU A 128 4.00 -9.55 16.81
C GLU A 128 3.15 -10.61 16.08
N LYS A 129 1.87 -10.30 15.86
CA LYS A 129 0.93 -11.22 15.17
C LYS A 129 1.09 -11.22 13.67
N ARG A 130 1.81 -10.24 13.10
CA ARG A 130 2.04 -10.06 11.67
C ARG A 130 0.74 -10.00 10.88
N ASN A 131 -0.25 -9.28 11.42
CA ASN A 131 -1.58 -9.13 10.82
C ASN A 131 -2.23 -7.80 11.25
N TRP A 132 -3.29 -7.40 10.55
CA TRP A 132 -4.08 -6.23 10.92
C TRP A 132 -4.63 -6.35 12.35
N SER A 133 -4.55 -5.27 13.12
CA SER A 133 -5.07 -5.19 14.47
C SER A 133 -6.40 -4.44 14.48
N ASN A 134 -7.48 -5.07 14.92
CA ASN A 134 -8.75 -4.38 15.10
C ASN A 134 -8.61 -3.15 16.01
N LYS A 135 -7.83 -3.26 17.07
CA LYS A 135 -7.62 -2.14 18.01
C LYS A 135 -6.93 -0.96 17.35
N LEU A 136 -5.91 -1.20 16.52
CA LEU A 136 -5.23 -0.14 15.77
C LEU A 136 -6.14 0.47 14.69
N LEU A 137 -6.96 -0.36 14.04
CA LEU A 137 -7.93 0.10 13.06
C LEU A 137 -9.02 0.99 13.71
N GLU A 138 -9.57 0.56 14.82
CA GLU A 138 -10.59 1.30 15.60
C GLU A 138 -10.09 2.68 16.03
N ALA A 139 -8.80 2.83 16.36
CA ALA A 139 -8.19 4.11 16.72
C ALA A 139 -8.27 5.17 15.61
N SER A 140 -8.47 4.75 14.35
CA SER A 140 -8.70 5.62 13.20
C SER A 140 -10.09 5.43 12.57
N PHE A 141 -11.03 4.82 13.29
CA PHE A 141 -12.40 4.54 12.86
C PHE A 141 -12.50 3.64 11.62
N MET A 142 -11.50 2.80 11.41
CA MET A 142 -11.45 1.82 10.33
C MET A 142 -11.80 0.42 10.86
N ASN A 143 -12.05 -0.50 9.94
CA ASN A 143 -12.32 -1.90 10.26
C ASN A 143 -11.62 -2.84 9.27
N ILE A 144 -11.54 -4.11 9.63
CA ILE A 144 -10.79 -5.14 8.88
C ILE A 144 -11.29 -5.32 7.43
N SER A 145 -12.58 -5.10 7.17
CA SER A 145 -13.12 -5.26 5.82
C SER A 145 -12.62 -4.20 4.84
N GLN A 146 -12.08 -3.09 5.33
CA GLN A 146 -11.50 -2.01 4.52
C GLN A 146 -10.02 -2.23 4.22
N MET A 147 -9.40 -3.25 4.81
CA MET A 147 -7.99 -3.57 4.62
C MET A 147 -7.78 -4.59 3.48
N PRO A 148 -6.64 -4.54 2.78
CA PRO A 148 -6.20 -5.61 1.88
C PRO A 148 -5.78 -6.85 2.66
N ASN A 149 -5.66 -7.99 1.99
CA ASN A 149 -5.06 -9.20 2.57
C ASN A 149 -3.56 -8.99 2.81
N ILE A 150 -3.03 -9.56 3.89
CA ILE A 150 -1.59 -9.55 4.16
C ILE A 150 -0.89 -10.68 3.37
N CYS A 151 0.31 -10.39 2.87
CA CYS A 151 1.19 -11.37 2.23
C CYS A 151 2.65 -11.11 2.57
N GLU A 152 3.51 -12.08 2.30
CA GLU A 152 4.96 -11.85 2.24
C GLU A 152 5.34 -11.18 0.92
N GLY A 153 6.49 -10.48 0.89
CA GLY A 153 6.97 -9.83 -0.33
C GLY A 153 7.21 -10.79 -1.50
N THR A 154 7.51 -12.06 -1.17
CA THR A 154 7.76 -13.15 -2.14
C THR A 154 6.53 -13.94 -2.52
N ASP A 155 5.37 -13.68 -1.91
CA ASP A 155 4.14 -14.40 -2.22
C ASP A 155 3.56 -13.97 -3.57
N GLN A 156 3.05 -14.93 -4.33
CA GLN A 156 2.26 -14.63 -5.51
C GLN A 156 0.90 -14.10 -5.08
N THR A 157 0.58 -12.87 -5.50
CA THR A 157 -0.64 -12.14 -5.15
C THR A 157 -1.68 -12.12 -6.26
N GLY A 158 -1.38 -12.72 -7.40
CA GLY A 158 -2.28 -12.82 -8.54
C GLY A 158 -1.56 -13.03 -9.87
N VAL A 159 -2.33 -12.90 -10.93
CA VAL A 159 -1.86 -12.83 -12.31
C VAL A 159 -2.43 -11.61 -13.00
N ILE A 160 -1.84 -11.20 -14.09
CA ILE A 160 -2.30 -10.03 -14.86
C ILE A 160 -3.74 -10.26 -15.36
N LYS A 161 -4.62 -9.27 -15.21
CA LYS A 161 -5.97 -9.29 -15.79
C LYS A 161 -5.91 -9.34 -17.32
N LYS A 162 -6.91 -10.00 -17.90
CA LYS A 162 -6.99 -10.20 -19.35
C LYS A 162 -6.98 -8.89 -20.13
N ASP A 163 -7.78 -7.92 -19.73
CA ASP A 163 -7.87 -6.59 -20.33
C ASP A 163 -6.54 -5.83 -20.29
N ILE A 164 -5.80 -5.96 -19.20
CA ILE A 164 -4.46 -5.38 -19.05
C ILE A 164 -3.44 -6.10 -19.91
N ALA A 165 -3.49 -7.45 -19.97
CA ALA A 165 -2.60 -8.23 -20.81
C ALA A 165 -2.77 -7.87 -22.29
N GLU A 166 -4.01 -7.78 -22.77
CA GLU A 166 -4.33 -7.39 -24.15
C GLU A 166 -3.90 -5.94 -24.44
N LYS A 167 -4.18 -5.00 -23.53
CA LYS A 167 -3.86 -3.57 -23.69
C LYS A 167 -2.36 -3.32 -23.88
N TYR A 168 -1.52 -4.03 -23.12
CA TYR A 168 -0.07 -3.77 -23.06
C TYR A 168 0.78 -4.87 -23.71
N ASP A 169 0.15 -5.89 -24.30
CA ASP A 169 0.85 -7.07 -24.86
C ASP A 169 1.70 -7.80 -23.81
N LEU A 170 1.14 -7.95 -22.60
CA LEU A 170 1.73 -8.72 -21.51
C LEU A 170 1.32 -10.19 -21.59
N ASN A 171 2.15 -11.07 -21.03
CA ASN A 171 1.78 -12.47 -20.87
C ASN A 171 0.60 -12.59 -19.89
N ILE A 172 -0.51 -13.22 -20.32
CA ILE A 172 -1.69 -13.46 -19.47
C ILE A 172 -1.38 -14.29 -18.22
N ASN A 173 -0.34 -15.14 -18.28
CA ASN A 173 0.14 -15.94 -17.15
C ASN A 173 1.25 -15.24 -16.34
N CYS A 174 1.53 -13.96 -16.61
CA CYS A 174 2.51 -13.20 -15.85
C CYS A 174 2.09 -13.10 -14.38
N LYS A 175 2.90 -13.64 -13.50
CA LYS A 175 2.65 -13.68 -12.05
C LYS A 175 2.99 -12.33 -11.43
N VAL A 176 2.18 -11.92 -10.45
CA VAL A 176 2.42 -10.69 -9.69
C VAL A 176 2.70 -11.05 -8.24
N PHE A 177 3.75 -10.46 -7.67
CA PHE A 177 4.25 -10.76 -6.33
C PHE A 177 4.09 -9.56 -5.38
N GLY A 178 4.17 -9.83 -4.08
CA GLY A 178 3.98 -8.86 -3.00
C GLY A 178 4.87 -7.63 -3.12
N GLY A 179 6.17 -7.83 -3.30
CA GLY A 179 7.12 -6.71 -3.30
C GLY A 179 7.38 -6.17 -1.90
N ALA A 180 7.83 -4.93 -1.81
CA ALA A 180 8.09 -4.27 -0.54
C ALA A 180 8.09 -2.74 -0.67
N GLY A 181 8.03 -2.02 0.45
CA GLY A 181 8.31 -0.59 0.48
C GLY A 181 9.71 -0.28 -0.02
N ASP A 182 9.90 0.90 -0.59
CA ASP A 182 11.19 1.34 -1.17
C ASP A 182 12.34 1.32 -0.16
N LEU A 183 12.10 1.75 1.08
CA LEU A 183 13.11 1.72 2.13
C LEU A 183 13.54 0.29 2.53
N SER A 184 12.65 -0.69 2.40
CA SER A 184 12.99 -2.08 2.67
C SER A 184 13.83 -2.69 1.55
N LEU A 185 13.54 -2.34 0.30
CA LEU A 185 14.21 -2.92 -0.86
C LEU A 185 15.58 -2.32 -1.15
N ILE A 186 15.86 -1.09 -0.73
CA ILE A 186 17.18 -0.46 -0.95
C ILE A 186 18.32 -1.28 -0.33
N HIS A 187 18.08 -1.93 0.80
CA HIS A 187 19.05 -2.78 1.47
C HIS A 187 19.30 -4.12 0.74
N ILE A 188 18.40 -4.50 -0.16
CA ILE A 188 18.50 -5.76 -0.93
C ILE A 188 19.03 -5.49 -2.34
N SER A 189 18.60 -4.40 -2.96
CA SER A 189 18.92 -4.08 -4.36
C SER A 189 20.26 -3.34 -4.55
N GLU A 190 20.83 -2.77 -3.49
CA GLU A 190 22.16 -2.12 -3.52
C GLU A 190 23.16 -2.74 -2.52
N PRO A 191 23.35 -4.08 -2.49
CA PRO A 191 24.19 -4.71 -1.47
C PRO A 191 25.69 -4.52 -1.67
N THR A 192 26.14 -3.86 -2.73
CA THR A 192 27.56 -3.89 -3.11
C THR A 192 28.01 -2.63 -3.85
N ARG A 193 27.73 -1.44 -3.34
CA ARG A 193 28.65 -0.35 -3.66
C ARG A 193 29.93 -0.59 -2.86
N PRO A 194 31.12 -0.76 -3.51
CA PRO A 194 32.38 -0.68 -2.79
C PRO A 194 32.39 0.65 -2.03
N LEU A 195 32.72 0.60 -0.75
CA LEU A 195 33.07 1.79 0.00
C LEU A 195 34.45 2.19 -0.49
N ASP A 196 34.50 3.03 -1.53
CA ASP A 196 35.73 3.70 -1.96
C ASP A 196 36.10 4.80 -0.96
#